data_77567f12465428f55a94386a0f2ddc28
#
_entry.id   77567f12465428f55a94386a0f2ddc28
#
_cell.length_a   1.000
_cell.length_b   1.000
_cell.length_c   1.000
_cell.angle_alpha   90.00
_cell.angle_beta   90.00
_cell.angle_gamma   90.00
#
_symmetry.space_group_name_H-M   'P 1'
#
loop_
_entity.id
_entity.type
_entity.pdbx_description
1 polymer ?
#
loop_
_entity_poly.entity_id
_entity_poly.type
_entity_poly.pdbx_seq_one_letter_code
_entity_poly.pdbx_strand_id
1 'polypeptide(L)'
;MALRRTDRAGFARVQKIGTRFEGVTVGTTYGTPALKVGGKMFCCVPIHRSAEPGSLAIRMDFFERDLRIKAKPKTYYTGAHYENYPCVLARLAKLSDAELRELLEVGWHFAKAKRRRT
;
A
#
# COMPACT_ATOMS: atom_id res chain seq x y z
N MET A 1 -10.16 -4.56 -16.32
CA MET A 1 -10.43 -3.13 -16.08
C MET A 1 -9.16 -2.32 -16.23
N ALA A 2 -9.22 -1.23 -16.97
CA ALA A 2 -8.05 -0.39 -17.19
C ALA A 2 -7.81 0.51 -15.98
N LEU A 3 -6.56 0.67 -15.60
CA LEU A 3 -6.19 1.60 -14.54
C LEU A 3 -6.30 3.04 -15.01
N ARG A 4 -6.66 3.93 -14.10
CA ARG A 4 -6.60 5.35 -14.38
C ARG A 4 -5.16 5.77 -14.59
N ARG A 5 -4.99 6.86 -15.35
CA ARG A 5 -3.64 7.39 -15.61
C ARG A 5 -2.93 7.73 -14.31
N THR A 6 -3.65 8.35 -13.37
CA THR A 6 -3.09 8.71 -12.06
C THR A 6 -2.59 7.50 -11.32
N ASP A 7 -3.34 6.39 -11.36
CA ASP A 7 -2.96 5.17 -10.66
C ASP A 7 -1.73 4.53 -11.29
N ARG A 8 -1.64 4.54 -12.63
CA ARG A 8 -0.47 3.99 -13.30
C ARG A 8 0.80 4.77 -12.97
N ALA A 9 0.70 6.10 -12.98
CA ALA A 9 1.85 6.95 -12.65
C ALA A 9 2.25 6.75 -11.19
N GLY A 10 1.26 6.66 -10.31
CA GLY A 10 1.52 6.42 -8.90
C GLY A 10 2.20 5.09 -8.65
N PHE A 11 1.73 4.03 -9.33
CA PHE A 11 2.33 2.73 -9.13
C PHE A 11 3.74 2.66 -9.70
N ALA A 12 4.01 3.37 -10.79
CA ALA A 12 5.38 3.41 -11.34
C ALA A 12 6.35 3.96 -10.29
N ARG A 13 5.93 4.98 -9.56
CA ARG A 13 6.72 5.55 -8.48
C ARG A 13 6.91 4.55 -7.33
N VAL A 14 5.83 3.87 -6.95
CA VAL A 14 5.84 2.86 -5.90
C VAL A 14 6.78 1.71 -6.27
N GLN A 15 6.69 1.25 -7.52
CA GLN A 15 7.52 0.15 -7.99
C GLN A 15 9.00 0.52 -7.94
N LYS A 16 9.33 1.72 -8.38
CA LYS A 16 10.71 2.16 -8.41
C LYS A 16 11.34 2.14 -7.01
N ILE A 17 10.58 2.56 -6.01
CA ILE A 17 11.07 2.61 -4.63
C ILE A 17 10.99 1.23 -3.97
N GLY A 18 9.85 0.56 -4.12
CA GLY A 18 9.56 -0.67 -3.38
C GLY A 18 10.36 -1.88 -3.83
N THR A 19 10.74 -1.94 -5.11
CA THR A 19 11.50 -3.09 -5.59
C THR A 19 12.95 -3.09 -5.11
N ARG A 20 13.36 -2.04 -4.43
CA ARG A 20 14.68 -2.01 -3.81
C ARG A 20 14.75 -2.80 -2.51
N PHE A 21 13.62 -3.11 -1.91
CA PHE A 21 13.59 -3.96 -0.73
C PHE A 21 13.85 -5.41 -1.12
N GLU A 22 14.53 -6.13 -0.25
CA GLU A 22 14.94 -7.50 -0.53
C GLU A 22 13.74 -8.41 -0.77
N GLY A 23 13.82 -9.19 -1.84
CA GLY A 23 12.80 -10.21 -2.12
C GLY A 23 11.51 -9.71 -2.70
N VAL A 24 11.44 -8.42 -3.03
CA VAL A 24 10.20 -7.84 -3.57
C VAL A 24 10.08 -8.14 -5.04
N THR A 25 8.89 -8.59 -5.44
CA THR A 25 8.54 -8.83 -6.83
C THR A 25 7.29 -8.03 -7.18
N VAL A 26 7.16 -7.71 -8.46
CA VAL A 26 5.98 -7.04 -8.98
C VAL A 26 4.99 -8.11 -9.43
N GLY A 27 3.73 -7.93 -9.08
CA GLY A 27 2.70 -8.86 -9.49
C GLY A 27 1.34 -8.17 -9.50
N THR A 28 0.31 -8.98 -9.35
CA THR A 28 -1.05 -8.45 -9.29
C THR A 28 -1.78 -9.06 -8.11
N THR A 29 -2.80 -8.34 -7.67
CA THR A 29 -3.73 -8.85 -6.67
C THR A 29 -5.10 -8.33 -7.07
N TYR A 30 -6.08 -9.22 -7.20
CA TYR A 30 -7.42 -8.86 -7.69
C TYR A 30 -7.36 -8.10 -9.01
N GLY A 31 -6.40 -8.47 -9.89
CA GLY A 31 -6.26 -7.83 -11.19
C GLY A 31 -5.62 -6.46 -11.19
N THR A 32 -5.09 -5.99 -10.08
CA THR A 32 -4.46 -4.68 -9.99
C THR A 32 -2.98 -4.81 -9.62
N PRO A 33 -2.12 -3.86 -10.02
CA PRO A 33 -0.70 -3.95 -9.73
C PRO A 33 -0.41 -3.99 -8.24
N ALA A 34 0.55 -4.82 -7.87
CA ALA A 34 0.90 -5.05 -6.47
C ALA A 34 2.38 -5.34 -6.32
N LEU A 35 2.91 -5.09 -5.13
CA LEU A 35 4.24 -5.56 -4.77
C LEU A 35 4.09 -6.67 -3.75
N LYS A 36 4.91 -7.71 -3.90
CA LYS A 36 4.84 -8.91 -3.06
C LYS A 36 6.21 -9.24 -2.51
N VAL A 37 6.21 -9.86 -1.34
CA VAL A 37 7.40 -10.46 -0.77
C VAL A 37 7.02 -11.84 -0.26
N GLY A 38 7.78 -12.86 -0.68
CA GLY A 38 7.47 -14.23 -0.32
C GLY A 38 6.07 -14.67 -0.73
N GLY A 39 5.59 -14.18 -1.87
CA GLY A 39 4.28 -14.52 -2.37
C GLY A 39 3.13 -13.76 -1.72
N LYS A 40 3.41 -12.88 -0.76
CA LYS A 40 2.37 -12.13 -0.07
C LYS A 40 2.39 -10.67 -0.48
N MET A 41 1.23 -10.16 -0.85
CA MET A 41 1.08 -8.76 -1.24
C MET A 41 1.23 -7.88 0.00
N PHE A 42 2.01 -6.80 -0.12
CA PHE A 42 2.11 -5.82 0.97
C PHE A 42 1.64 -4.43 0.56
N CYS A 43 1.50 -4.18 -0.73
CA CYS A 43 0.83 -2.97 -1.20
C CYS A 43 0.25 -3.22 -2.58
N CYS A 44 -0.79 -2.48 -2.93
CA CYS A 44 -1.41 -2.59 -4.24
C CYS A 44 -2.18 -1.31 -4.56
N VAL A 45 -2.51 -1.14 -5.84
CA VAL A 45 -3.40 -0.07 -6.25
C VAL A 45 -4.82 -0.50 -5.87
N PRO A 46 -5.51 0.28 -5.02
CA PRO A 46 -6.87 -0.10 -4.62
C PRO A 46 -7.85 0.19 -5.77
N ILE A 47 -8.78 -0.73 -5.98
CA ILE A 47 -9.73 -0.62 -7.09
C ILE A 47 -11.15 -0.35 -6.63
N HIS A 48 -11.43 -0.49 -5.35
CA HIS A 48 -12.79 -0.22 -4.85
C HIS A 48 -13.07 1.27 -4.88
N ARG A 49 -14.31 1.63 -5.19
CA ARG A 49 -14.68 3.04 -5.34
C ARG A 49 -14.55 3.86 -4.06
N SER A 50 -14.42 3.19 -2.90
CA SER A 50 -14.20 3.93 -1.65
C SER A 50 -12.77 4.47 -1.55
N ALA A 51 -11.87 4.07 -2.44
CA ALA A 51 -10.53 4.60 -2.50
C ALA A 51 -10.45 5.71 -3.54
N GLU A 52 -9.82 6.82 -3.17
CA GLU A 52 -9.65 7.94 -4.08
C GLU A 52 -8.60 7.61 -5.15
N PRO A 53 -8.72 8.19 -6.36
CA PRO A 53 -7.67 8.04 -7.35
C PRO A 53 -6.33 8.54 -6.82
N GLY A 54 -5.25 7.87 -7.18
CA GLY A 54 -3.92 8.24 -6.70
C GLY A 54 -3.60 7.74 -5.31
N SER A 55 -4.38 6.79 -4.81
CA SER A 55 -4.14 6.17 -3.51
C SER A 55 -3.37 4.87 -3.68
N LEU A 56 -2.73 4.45 -2.59
CA LEU A 56 -2.07 3.15 -2.48
C LEU A 56 -2.60 2.49 -1.22
N ALA A 57 -2.87 1.19 -1.30
CA ALA A 57 -3.23 0.40 -0.13
C ALA A 57 -1.98 -0.31 0.37
N ILE A 58 -1.63 -0.11 1.64
CA ILE A 58 -0.44 -0.70 2.23
C ILE A 58 -0.86 -1.52 3.45
N ARG A 59 -0.38 -2.74 3.54
CA ARG A 59 -0.69 -3.62 4.66
C ARG A 59 0.06 -3.22 5.90
N MET A 60 -0.65 -3.20 7.01
CA MET A 60 -0.08 -2.94 8.34
C MET A 60 -1.15 -3.32 9.36
N ASP A 61 -0.76 -3.46 10.62
CA ASP A 61 -1.77 -3.81 11.60
C ASP A 61 -2.69 -2.61 11.89
N PHE A 62 -3.82 -2.92 12.52
CA PHE A 62 -4.86 -1.90 12.75
C PHE A 62 -4.38 -0.77 13.64
N PHE A 63 -3.54 -1.07 14.61
CA PHE A 63 -3.04 -0.06 15.53
C PHE A 63 -2.17 0.96 14.79
N GLU A 64 -1.25 0.47 13.97
CA GLU A 64 -0.39 1.32 13.15
C GLU A 64 -1.22 2.18 12.20
N ARG A 65 -2.22 1.55 11.55
CA ARG A 65 -3.12 2.25 10.65
C ARG A 65 -3.81 3.43 11.34
N ASP A 66 -4.36 3.16 12.52
CA ASP A 66 -5.15 4.17 13.21
C ASP A 66 -4.26 5.32 13.71
N LEU A 67 -3.04 5.01 14.13
CA LEU A 67 -2.09 6.05 14.51
C LEU A 67 -1.76 6.96 13.33
N ARG A 68 -1.55 6.38 12.15
CA ARG A 68 -1.22 7.17 10.97
C ARG A 68 -2.37 8.07 10.53
N ILE A 69 -3.59 7.54 10.56
CA ILE A 69 -4.76 8.33 10.19
C ILE A 69 -4.94 9.49 11.18
N LYS A 70 -4.76 9.22 12.46
CA LYS A 70 -4.89 10.27 13.47
C LYS A 70 -3.83 11.34 13.30
N ALA A 71 -2.59 10.93 13.01
CA ALA A 71 -1.47 11.87 12.89
C ALA A 71 -1.54 12.71 11.62
N LYS A 72 -1.96 12.10 10.50
CA LYS A 72 -1.96 12.79 9.20
C LYS A 72 -3.22 12.42 8.40
N PRO A 73 -4.38 12.93 8.81
CA PRO A 73 -5.64 12.55 8.15
C PRO A 73 -5.77 13.04 6.71
N LYS A 74 -4.94 13.99 6.29
CA LYS A 74 -4.95 14.42 4.90
C LYS A 74 -4.14 13.49 4.01
N THR A 75 -3.27 12.68 4.60
CA THR A 75 -2.43 11.74 3.88
C THR A 75 -2.99 10.33 3.94
N TYR A 76 -3.42 9.91 5.13
CA TYR A 76 -3.85 8.54 5.37
C TYR A 76 -5.34 8.49 5.68
N TYR A 77 -5.99 7.44 5.22
CA TYR A 77 -7.42 7.26 5.47
C TYR A 77 -7.80 5.79 5.30
N THR A 78 -9.05 5.49 5.61
CA THR A 78 -9.62 4.20 5.31
C THR A 78 -11.03 4.45 4.77
N GLY A 79 -11.65 3.42 4.23
CA GLY A 79 -13.00 3.52 3.69
C GLY A 79 -13.79 2.29 4.09
N ALA A 80 -15.11 2.33 3.85
CA ALA A 80 -15.99 1.25 4.29
C ALA A 80 -15.53 -0.12 3.82
N HIS A 81 -15.03 -0.22 2.60
CA HIS A 81 -14.57 -1.49 2.06
C HIS A 81 -13.31 -1.99 2.74
N TYR A 82 -12.43 -1.07 3.18
CA TYR A 82 -11.11 -1.42 3.69
C TYR A 82 -11.03 -1.45 5.21
N GLU A 83 -12.09 -1.02 5.86
CA GLU A 83 -12.09 -0.81 7.31
C GLU A 83 -11.74 -2.07 8.10
N ASN A 84 -12.18 -3.21 7.63
CA ASN A 84 -11.97 -4.48 8.32
C ASN A 84 -10.71 -5.22 7.86
N TYR A 85 -9.90 -4.59 7.02
CA TYR A 85 -8.66 -5.20 6.55
C TYR A 85 -7.47 -4.49 7.17
N PRO A 86 -6.39 -5.23 7.49
CA PRO A 86 -5.19 -4.61 8.09
C PRO A 86 -4.38 -3.89 7.01
N CYS A 87 -4.88 -2.73 6.63
CA CYS A 87 -4.21 -1.88 5.64
C CYS A 87 -4.66 -0.45 5.82
N VAL A 88 -3.86 0.47 5.30
CA VAL A 88 -4.18 1.89 5.25
C VAL A 88 -4.22 2.33 3.79
N LEU A 89 -5.05 3.31 3.49
CA LEU A 89 -5.02 3.97 2.19
C LEU A 89 -4.21 5.26 2.33
N ALA A 90 -3.30 5.48 1.41
CA ALA A 90 -2.42 6.65 1.43
C ALA A 90 -2.57 7.42 0.14
N ARG A 91 -2.71 8.74 0.25
CA ARG A 91 -2.73 9.63 -0.90
C ARG A 91 -1.30 9.89 -1.32
N LEU A 92 -0.89 9.29 -2.43
CA LEU A 92 0.52 9.33 -2.84
C LEU A 92 1.03 10.76 -3.07
N ALA A 93 0.16 11.65 -3.52
CA ALA A 93 0.56 13.04 -3.76
C ALA A 93 0.94 13.78 -2.48
N LYS A 94 0.57 13.26 -1.32
CA LYS A 94 0.88 13.88 -0.04
C LYS A 94 2.16 13.33 0.59
N LEU A 95 2.82 12.38 -0.07
CA LEU A 95 4.00 11.72 0.48
C LEU A 95 5.24 12.12 -0.32
N SER A 96 6.31 12.45 0.40
CA SER A 96 7.63 12.55 -0.23
C SER A 96 8.13 11.14 -0.55
N ASP A 97 9.18 11.06 -1.36
CA ASP A 97 9.77 9.75 -1.65
C ASP A 97 10.30 9.07 -0.39
N ALA A 98 10.88 9.85 0.53
CA ALA A 98 11.37 9.31 1.79
C ALA A 98 10.23 8.78 2.65
N GLU A 99 9.11 9.49 2.69
CA GLU A 99 7.95 9.04 3.44
C GLU A 99 7.34 7.80 2.81
N LEU A 100 7.28 7.77 1.47
CA LEU A 100 6.75 6.60 0.77
C LEU A 100 7.64 5.39 1.01
N ARG A 101 8.96 5.57 0.99
CA ARG A 101 9.88 4.47 1.25
C ARG A 101 9.66 3.91 2.65
N GLU A 102 9.51 4.77 3.64
CA GLU A 102 9.27 4.33 5.03
C GLU A 102 7.95 3.57 5.13
N LEU A 103 6.92 4.07 4.46
CA LEU A 103 5.61 3.42 4.47
C LEU A 103 5.66 2.04 3.84
N LEU A 104 6.35 1.92 2.70
CA LEU A 104 6.51 0.63 2.03
C LEU A 104 7.30 -0.35 2.89
N GLU A 105 8.28 0.15 3.63
CA GLU A 105 9.05 -0.70 4.53
C GLU A 105 8.17 -1.29 5.62
N VAL A 106 7.23 -0.51 6.14
CA VAL A 106 6.28 -1.00 7.14
C VAL A 106 5.47 -2.16 6.57
N GLY A 107 4.95 -2.01 5.34
CA GLY A 107 4.19 -3.08 4.70
C GLY A 107 5.04 -4.31 4.43
N TRP A 108 6.27 -4.11 3.98
CA TRP A 108 7.22 -5.18 3.72
C TRP A 108 7.49 -6.00 4.99
N HIS A 109 7.74 -5.32 6.09
CA HIS A 109 7.93 -6.00 7.37
C HIS A 109 6.68 -6.74 7.81
N PHE A 110 5.53 -6.12 7.65
CA PHE A 110 4.27 -6.74 8.04
C PHE A 110 4.04 -8.05 7.28
N ALA A 111 4.28 -8.05 5.97
CA ALA A 111 4.08 -9.25 5.17
C ALA A 111 5.08 -10.33 5.52
N LYS A 112 6.32 -9.96 5.79
CA LYS A 112 7.35 -10.93 6.19
C LYS A 112 7.03 -11.53 7.55
N ALA A 113 6.59 -10.71 8.50
CA ALA A 113 6.26 -11.20 9.84
C ALA A 113 5.09 -12.18 9.78
N LYS A 114 4.07 -11.90 8.97
CA LYS A 114 2.93 -12.80 8.81
C LYS A 114 3.36 -14.15 8.28
N ARG A 115 4.36 -14.20 7.41
CA ARG A 115 4.83 -15.46 6.86
C ARG A 115 5.43 -16.38 7.91
N ARG A 116 5.91 -15.82 9.00
CA ARG A 116 6.56 -16.59 10.06
C ARG A 116 5.56 -17.20 11.04
N ARG A 117 4.30 -16.84 10.91
CA ARG A 117 3.25 -17.41 11.76
C ARG A 117 2.97 -18.83 11.33
N THR A 118 2.81 -19.68 12.28
CA THR A 118 2.49 -21.07 12.00
C THR A 118 1.19 -21.46 12.65
#